data_ce922744862401d78720cbd7efaffd1f
#
_entry.id   ce922744862401d78720cbd7efaffd1f
#
_cell.length_a   1.000
_cell.length_b   1.000
_cell.length_c   1.000
_cell.angle_alpha   90.00
_cell.angle_beta   90.00
_cell.angle_gamma   90.00
#
_symmetry.space_group_name_H-M   'P 1'
#
loop_
_entity.id
_entity.type
_entity.pdbx_description
1 polymer ?
#
loop_
_entity_poly.entity_id
_entity_poly.type
_entity_poly.pdbx_seq_one_letter_code
_entity_poly.pdbx_strand_id
1 'polypeptide(L)' 'MDKEQRLEAFEKMLSAIEANYAGIVSKMEALKAQGREKSATYRQLMGYKLMYKDILSLYELYGLREKER' A
#
# COMPACT_ATOMS: atom_id res chain seq x y z
N MET A 1 9.46 19.49 15.82
CA MET A 1 8.13 18.85 15.70
C MET A 1 7.81 18.17 17.03
N ASP A 2 6.67 18.51 17.63
CA ASP A 2 6.26 17.91 18.90
C ASP A 2 5.61 16.53 18.67
N LYS A 3 5.23 15.88 19.77
CA LYS A 3 4.66 14.52 19.70
C LYS A 3 3.33 14.48 18.95
N GLU A 4 2.50 15.49 19.12
CA GLU A 4 1.20 15.56 18.44
C GLU A 4 1.38 15.74 16.93
N GLN A 5 2.29 16.61 16.54
CA GLN A 5 2.60 16.83 15.13
C GLN A 5 3.21 15.58 14.48
N ARG A 6 4.04 14.85 15.23
CA ARG A 6 4.60 13.59 14.76
C ARG A 6 3.51 12.55 14.57
N LEU A 7 2.58 12.47 15.52
CA LEU A 7 1.46 11.54 15.41
C LEU A 7 0.61 11.85 14.18
N GLU A 8 0.28 13.12 13.95
CA GLU A 8 -0.47 13.53 12.77
C GLU A 8 0.26 13.15 11.48
N ALA A 9 1.58 13.36 11.45
CA ALA A 9 2.39 13.01 10.29
C ALA A 9 2.36 11.49 10.04
N PHE A 10 2.46 10.68 11.09
CA PHE A 10 2.35 9.22 10.98
C PHE A 10 0.99 8.79 10.46
N GLU A 11 -0.08 9.41 10.95
CA GLU A 11 -1.44 9.10 10.49
C GLU A 11 -1.62 9.44 9.01
N LYS A 12 -1.12 10.59 8.59
CA LYS A 12 -1.16 11.00 7.18
C LYS A 12 -0.36 10.06 6.30
N MET A 13 0.81 9.64 6.77
CA MET A 13 1.66 8.70 6.04
C MET A 13 0.98 7.35 5.88
N LEU A 14 0.37 6.83 6.94
CA LEU A 14 -0.36 5.57 6.87
C LEU A 14 -1.52 5.67 5.88
N SER A 15 -2.30 6.75 5.93
CA SER A 15 -3.39 6.97 4.97
C SER A 15 -2.90 7.02 3.54
N ALA A 16 -1.78 7.68 3.29
CA ALA A 16 -1.17 7.75 1.95
C ALA A 16 -0.71 6.37 1.47
N ILE A 17 -0.09 5.60 2.35
CA ILE A 17 0.36 4.24 2.02
C ILE A 17 -0.84 3.35 1.67
N GLU A 18 -1.91 3.43 2.45
CA GLU A 18 -3.13 2.66 2.20
C GLU A 18 -3.78 3.05 0.88
N ALA A 19 -3.86 4.34 0.59
CA ALA A 19 -4.42 4.83 -0.67
C ALA A 19 -3.57 4.41 -1.87
N ASN A 20 -2.26 4.49 -1.76
CA ASN A 20 -1.35 4.06 -2.82
C ASN A 20 -1.46 2.56 -3.08
N TYR A 21 -1.53 1.77 -2.02
CA TYR A 21 -1.71 0.32 -2.13
C TYR A 21 -3.02 -0.02 -2.85
N ALA A 22 -4.12 0.60 -2.45
CA ALA A 22 -5.43 0.38 -3.08
C ALA A 22 -5.40 0.77 -4.56
N GLY A 23 -4.76 1.88 -4.89
CA GLY A 23 -4.61 2.32 -6.28
C GLY A 23 -3.81 1.35 -7.13
N ILE A 24 -2.74 0.79 -6.58
CA ILE A 24 -1.91 -0.20 -7.26
C ILE A 24 -2.71 -1.47 -7.53
N VAL A 25 -3.43 -1.97 -6.53
CA VAL A 25 -4.27 -3.16 -6.67
C VAL A 25 -5.33 -2.94 -7.75
N SER A 26 -5.97 -1.78 -7.76
CA SER A 26 -6.98 -1.44 -8.76
C SER A 26 -6.40 -1.43 -10.18
N LYS A 27 -5.20 -0.84 -10.36
CA LYS A 27 -4.52 -0.82 -11.67
C LYS A 27 -4.16 -2.23 -12.13
N MET A 28 -3.69 -3.07 -11.21
CA MET A 28 -3.34 -4.46 -11.52
C MET A 28 -4.58 -5.24 -11.96
N GLU A 29 -5.70 -5.05 -11.29
CA GLU A 29 -6.96 -5.69 -11.66
C GLU A 29 -7.42 -5.27 -13.04
N ALA A 30 -7.28 -3.98 -13.38
CA ALA A 30 -7.63 -3.46 -14.70
C ALA A 30 -6.75 -4.09 -15.79
N LEU A 31 -5.45 -4.21 -15.56
CA LEU A 31 -4.53 -4.85 -16.50
C LEU A 31 -4.84 -6.32 -16.66
N LYS A 32 -5.15 -7.00 -15.57
CA LYS A 32 -5.51 -8.40 -15.58
C LYS A 32 -6.80 -8.61 -16.40
N ALA A 33 -7.79 -7.74 -16.23
CA ALA A 33 -9.04 -7.80 -16.99
C ALA A 33 -8.80 -7.63 -18.50
N GLN A 34 -7.71 -6.94 -18.89
CA GLN A 34 -7.31 -6.75 -20.27
C GLN A 34 -6.37 -7.84 -20.79
N GLY A 35 -6.09 -8.87 -19.96
CA GLY A 35 -5.16 -9.93 -20.33
C GLY A 35 -3.70 -9.51 -20.32
N ARG A 36 -3.35 -8.46 -19.58
CA ARG A 36 -1.99 -7.89 -19.56
C ARG A 36 -1.20 -8.23 -18.31
N GLU A 37 -1.43 -9.39 -17.73
CA GLU A 37 -0.73 -9.82 -16.51
C GLU A 37 0.76 -10.06 -16.74
N LYS A 38 1.19 -10.25 -17.99
CA LYS A 38 2.59 -10.47 -18.32
C LYS A 38 3.31 -9.21 -18.77
N SER A 39 2.64 -8.06 -18.76
CA SER A 39 3.25 -6.80 -19.16
C SER A 39 4.31 -6.34 -18.15
N ALA A 40 5.28 -5.56 -18.62
CA ALA A 40 6.29 -4.96 -17.74
C ALA A 40 5.64 -4.06 -16.68
N THR A 41 4.59 -3.32 -17.07
CA THR A 41 3.84 -2.46 -16.16
C THR A 41 3.20 -3.26 -15.02
N TYR A 42 2.58 -4.40 -15.34
CA TYR A 42 1.97 -5.26 -14.32
C TYR A 42 3.03 -5.78 -13.34
N ARG A 43 4.18 -6.22 -13.85
CA ARG A 43 5.28 -6.70 -13.00
C ARG A 43 5.81 -5.61 -12.09
N GLN A 44 5.93 -4.39 -12.59
CA GLN A 44 6.38 -3.25 -11.80
C GLN A 44 5.38 -2.94 -10.69
N LEU A 45 4.08 -2.94 -11.00
CA LEU A 45 3.02 -2.74 -10.02
C LEU A 45 3.01 -3.85 -8.96
N MET A 46 3.28 -5.10 -9.37
CA MET A 46 3.40 -6.21 -8.42
C MET A 46 4.52 -5.96 -7.41
N GLY A 47 5.67 -5.45 -7.86
CA GLY A 47 6.77 -5.09 -6.98
C GLY A 47 6.37 -4.02 -5.98
N TYR A 48 5.69 -2.97 -6.42
CA TYR A 48 5.19 -1.91 -5.53
C TYR A 48 4.15 -2.46 -4.56
N LYS A 49 3.25 -3.31 -5.03
CA LYS A 49 2.25 -3.94 -4.17
C LYS A 49 2.90 -4.69 -3.01
N LEU A 50 3.92 -5.49 -3.29
CA LEU A 50 4.62 -6.26 -2.26
C LEU A 50 5.35 -5.34 -1.29
N MET A 51 5.96 -4.27 -1.78
CA MET A 51 6.63 -3.28 -0.94
C MET A 51 5.65 -2.63 0.05
N TYR A 52 4.52 -2.13 -0.46
CA TYR A 52 3.51 -1.50 0.39
C TYR A 52 2.88 -2.49 1.36
N LYS A 53 2.68 -3.72 0.92
CA LYS A 53 2.16 -4.78 1.79
C LYS A 53 3.09 -5.03 2.97
N ASP A 54 4.41 -5.06 2.73
CA ASP A 54 5.39 -5.23 3.79
C ASP A 54 5.37 -4.07 4.77
N ILE A 55 5.27 -2.83 4.26
CA ILE A 55 5.16 -1.63 5.11
C ILE A 55 3.91 -1.70 5.98
N LEU A 56 2.76 -2.04 5.38
CA LEU A 56 1.50 -2.17 6.12
C LEU A 56 1.56 -3.27 7.16
N SER A 57 2.28 -4.36 6.88
CA SER A 57 2.48 -5.44 7.85
C SER A 57 3.24 -4.96 9.10
N LEU A 58 4.20 -4.04 8.92
CA LEU A 58 4.90 -3.43 10.05
C LEU A 58 3.95 -2.60 10.91
N TYR A 59 3.07 -1.80 10.30
CA TYR A 59 2.06 -1.05 11.05
C TYR A 59 1.15 -1.98 11.85
N GLU A 60 0.74 -3.10 11.25
CA GLU A 60 -0.10 -4.11 11.92
C GLU A 60 0.64 -4.73 13.11
N LEU A 61 1.92 -5.05 12.92
CA LEU A 61 2.75 -5.66 13.96
C LEU A 61 2.83 -4.79 15.21
N TYR A 62 2.89 -3.47 15.02
CA TYR A 62 2.95 -2.52 16.13
C TYR A 62 1.58 -2.04 16.60
N GLY A 63 0.51 -2.64 16.08
CA GLY A 63 -0.85 -2.31 16.50
C GLY A 63 -1.36 -0.96 15.99
N LEU A 64 -0.70 -0.40 14.96
CA LEU A 64 -1.07 0.90 14.41
C LEU A 64 -2.09 0.80 13.28
N ARG A 65 -2.46 -0.42 12.91
CA ARG A 65 -3.45 -0.71 11.87
C ARG A 65 -4.10 -2.04 12.19
N GLU A 66 -5.38 -2.16 11.90
CA GLU A 66 -6.07 -3.44 12.04
C GLU A 66 -5.57 -4.44 11.00
N LYS A 67 -5.38 -5.67 11.44
CA LYS A 67 -4.94 -6.74 10.57
C LYS A 67 -6.05 -7.13 9.60
N GLU A 68 -5.77 -7.13 8.31
CA GLU A 68 -6.69 -7.61 7.31
C GLU A 68 -6.82 -9.14 7.37
N ARG A 69 -8.03 -9.61 7.16
CA ARG A 69 -8.35 -11.04 7.12
C ARG A 69 -8.44 -11.54 5.69
#